data_cd8e2b01d08008f680db6165077509e8
#
_entry.id   cd8e2b01d08008f680db6165077509e8
#
_cell.length_a   1.000
_cell.length_b   1.000
_cell.length_c   1.000
_cell.angle_alpha   90.00
_cell.angle_beta   90.00
_cell.angle_gamma   90.00
#
_symmetry.space_group_name_H-M   'P 1'
#
loop_
_entity.id
_entity.type
_entity.pdbx_description
1 polymer ?
#
loop_
_entity_poly.entity_id
_entity_poly.type
_entity_poly.pdbx_seq_one_letter_code
_entity_poly.pdbx_strand_id
1 'polypeptide(L)'
;MKKSIVLGLISILSMIVFAKNTFAAKAPADANANAPVNVHRAKFQYNKALTAMKGKYYYSAVQHFQKAILIKPHFALAWAHMGVALHRLGFPSLGIVCLRKALEYNPNIKWAKIKLKKYLASPRR
;
A
#
# COMPACT_ATOMS: atom_id res chain seq x y z
N MET A 1 21.22 5.40 -7.00
CA MET A 1 19.83 5.77 -6.65
C MET A 1 18.79 4.87 -7.31
N LYS A 2 18.88 4.58 -8.60
CA LYS A 2 17.89 3.70 -9.29
C LYS A 2 17.88 2.27 -8.78
N LYS A 3 19.02 1.71 -8.36
CA LYS A 3 19.11 0.33 -7.82
C LYS A 3 18.37 0.14 -6.50
N SER A 4 18.41 1.13 -5.59
CA SER A 4 17.69 1.07 -4.31
C SER A 4 16.17 1.12 -4.50
N ILE A 5 15.69 1.89 -5.48
CA ILE A 5 14.28 2.00 -5.83
C ILE A 5 13.79 0.69 -6.43
N VAL A 6 14.59 0.06 -7.32
CA VAL A 6 14.24 -1.22 -7.94
C VAL A 6 14.14 -2.33 -6.89
N LEU A 7 15.06 -2.38 -5.93
CA LEU A 7 15.00 -3.34 -4.82
C LEU A 7 13.75 -3.13 -3.95
N GLY A 8 13.38 -1.87 -3.67
CA GLY A 8 12.15 -1.54 -2.98
C GLY A 8 10.91 -1.95 -3.75
N LEU A 9 10.93 -1.84 -5.08
CA LEU A 9 9.82 -2.24 -5.95
C LEU A 9 9.67 -3.75 -6.03
N ILE A 10 10.76 -4.50 -6.06
CA ILE A 10 10.74 -5.97 -5.98
C ILE A 10 10.09 -6.41 -4.67
N SER A 11 10.41 -5.75 -3.56
CA SER A 11 9.76 -5.98 -2.28
C SER A 11 8.25 -5.69 -2.31
N ILE A 12 7.81 -4.63 -2.98
CA ILE A 12 6.40 -4.29 -3.15
C ILE A 12 5.68 -5.36 -3.98
N LEU A 13 6.27 -5.78 -5.10
CA LEU A 13 5.72 -6.84 -5.95
C LEU A 13 5.63 -8.16 -5.17
N SER A 14 6.66 -8.51 -4.41
CA SER A 14 6.66 -9.68 -3.54
C SER A 14 5.53 -9.60 -2.51
N MET A 15 5.29 -8.43 -1.90
CA MET A 15 4.17 -8.21 -0.98
C MET A 15 2.81 -8.39 -1.65
N ILE A 16 2.63 -7.88 -2.87
CA ILE A 16 1.36 -8.01 -3.60
C ILE A 16 1.10 -9.47 -3.95
N VAL A 17 2.11 -10.20 -4.41
CA VAL A 17 2.01 -11.64 -4.70
C VAL A 17 1.78 -12.43 -3.41
N PHE A 18 2.52 -12.10 -2.36
CA PHE A 18 2.39 -12.73 -1.05
C PHE A 18 0.98 -12.52 -0.47
N ALA A 19 0.41 -11.31 -0.59
CA ALA A 19 -0.94 -11.01 -0.13
C ALA A 19 -2.01 -11.84 -0.86
N LYS A 20 -1.79 -12.20 -2.13
CA LYS A 20 -2.68 -13.10 -2.88
C LYS A 20 -2.53 -14.56 -2.43
N ASN A 21 -1.32 -14.98 -2.13
CA ASN A 21 -1.02 -16.38 -1.80
C ASN A 21 -1.29 -16.71 -0.33
N THR A 22 -1.12 -15.75 0.57
CA THR A 22 -1.36 -15.94 2.01
C THR A 22 -2.83 -16.02 2.38
N PHE A 23 -3.74 -15.71 1.47
CA PHE A 23 -5.17 -15.89 1.72
C PHE A 23 -5.51 -17.37 1.97
N ALA A 24 -4.73 -18.31 1.40
CA ALA A 24 -4.88 -19.74 1.61
C ALA A 24 -4.11 -20.25 2.84
N ALA A 25 -3.20 -19.45 3.38
CA ALA A 25 -2.49 -19.79 4.61
C ALA A 25 -3.39 -19.48 5.79
N LYS A 26 -3.54 -20.44 6.72
CA LYS A 26 -4.22 -20.24 7.99
C LYS A 26 -3.74 -18.95 8.63
N ALA A 27 -4.69 -18.06 8.94
CA ALA A 27 -4.41 -16.95 9.85
C ALA A 27 -3.74 -17.56 11.11
N PRO A 28 -2.58 -17.04 11.52
CA PRO A 28 -1.95 -17.53 12.73
C PRO A 28 -2.94 -17.44 13.89
N ALA A 29 -3.00 -18.52 14.67
CA ALA A 29 -3.95 -18.64 15.79
C ALA A 29 -3.79 -17.53 16.84
N ASP A 30 -2.66 -16.84 16.83
CA ASP A 30 -2.29 -15.72 17.68
C ASP A 30 -2.70 -14.35 17.11
N ALA A 31 -3.21 -14.31 15.88
CA ALA A 31 -3.67 -13.06 15.26
C ALA A 31 -4.75 -12.34 16.09
N ASN A 32 -5.44 -13.07 16.96
CA ASN A 32 -6.50 -12.53 17.79
C ASN A 32 -6.00 -12.02 19.16
N ALA A 33 -4.92 -12.57 19.70
CA ALA A 33 -4.39 -12.18 21.00
C ALA A 33 -3.72 -10.80 20.99
N ASN A 34 -3.19 -10.37 19.84
CA ASN A 34 -2.47 -9.10 19.66
C ASN A 34 -3.20 -8.12 18.72
N ALA A 35 -4.47 -8.41 18.38
CA ALA A 35 -5.23 -7.61 17.43
C ALA A 35 -5.24 -6.09 17.75
N PRO A 36 -5.52 -5.65 19.00
CA PRO A 36 -5.50 -4.22 19.30
C PRO A 36 -4.10 -3.60 19.16
N VAL A 37 -3.07 -4.30 19.63
CA VAL A 37 -1.67 -3.83 19.51
C VAL A 37 -1.25 -3.71 18.04
N ASN A 38 -1.59 -4.70 17.24
CA ASN A 38 -1.27 -4.71 15.81
C ASN A 38 -2.01 -3.59 15.05
N VAL A 39 -3.27 -3.34 15.40
CA VAL A 39 -4.03 -2.23 14.80
C VAL A 39 -3.37 -0.88 15.11
N HIS A 40 -2.96 -0.65 16.37
CA HIS A 40 -2.26 0.57 16.75
C HIS A 40 -0.91 0.71 16.03
N ARG A 41 -0.15 -0.36 15.94
CA ARG A 41 1.13 -0.36 15.23
C ARG A 41 0.96 -0.09 13.74
N ALA A 42 -0.03 -0.71 13.10
CA ALA A 42 -0.34 -0.45 11.70
C ALA A 42 -0.74 1.01 11.47
N LYS A 43 -1.61 1.53 12.33
CA LYS A 43 -2.04 2.94 12.27
C LYS A 43 -0.87 3.91 12.49
N PHE A 44 0.04 3.60 13.40
CA PHE A 44 1.24 4.40 13.64
C PHE A 44 2.12 4.48 12.38
N GLN A 45 2.38 3.34 11.72
CA GLN A 45 3.13 3.32 10.46
C GLN A 45 2.40 4.08 9.35
N TYR A 46 1.10 3.91 9.26
CA TYR A 46 0.26 4.64 8.31
C TYR A 46 0.35 6.16 8.51
N ASN A 47 0.28 6.64 9.74
CA ASN A 47 0.39 8.07 10.04
C ASN A 47 1.79 8.62 9.70
N LYS A 48 2.86 7.87 9.97
CA LYS A 48 4.20 8.23 9.51
C LYS A 48 4.28 8.36 7.99
N ALA A 49 3.65 7.43 7.28
CA ALA A 49 3.58 7.49 5.83
C ALA A 49 2.84 8.74 5.33
N LEU A 50 1.73 9.09 5.96
CA LEU A 50 0.99 10.32 5.62
C LEU A 50 1.84 11.58 5.85
N THR A 51 2.61 11.62 6.93
CA THR A 51 3.54 12.72 7.20
C THR A 51 4.60 12.82 6.11
N ALA A 52 5.17 11.68 5.71
CA ALA A 52 6.13 11.64 4.59
C ALA A 52 5.49 12.10 3.26
N MET A 53 4.23 11.73 3.01
CA MET A 53 3.46 12.20 1.84
C MET A 53 3.33 13.73 1.83
N LYS A 54 3.02 14.33 2.97
CA LYS A 54 2.92 15.80 3.10
C LYS A 54 4.26 16.48 2.79
N GLY A 55 5.36 15.88 3.21
CA GLY A 55 6.72 16.35 2.90
C GLY A 55 7.20 15.99 1.50
N LYS A 56 6.38 15.34 0.68
CA LYS A 56 6.74 14.84 -0.65
C LYS A 56 7.86 13.78 -0.63
N TYR A 57 8.12 13.17 0.52
CA TYR A 57 9.07 12.07 0.66
C TYR A 57 8.38 10.75 0.29
N TYR A 58 8.02 10.61 -1.00
CA TYR A 58 7.16 9.50 -1.47
C TYR A 58 7.80 8.12 -1.27
N TYR A 59 9.11 8.00 -1.41
CA TYR A 59 9.79 6.73 -1.17
C TYR A 59 9.67 6.29 0.30
N SER A 60 9.93 7.21 1.23
CA SER A 60 9.75 6.97 2.66
C SER A 60 8.29 6.63 2.99
N ALA A 61 7.35 7.34 2.36
CA ALA A 61 5.92 7.06 2.53
C ALA A 61 5.59 5.62 2.12
N VAL A 62 6.08 5.17 0.96
CA VAL A 62 5.87 3.79 0.49
C VAL A 62 6.41 2.78 1.50
N GLN A 63 7.61 2.99 2.05
CA GLN A 63 8.18 2.11 3.06
C GLN A 63 7.30 2.00 4.32
N HIS A 64 6.78 3.12 4.80
CA HIS A 64 5.90 3.12 5.98
C HIS A 64 4.52 2.52 5.68
N PHE A 65 3.96 2.74 4.48
CA PHE A 65 2.74 2.05 4.06
C PHE A 65 2.95 0.54 3.97
N GLN A 66 4.09 0.08 3.45
CA GLN A 66 4.43 -1.35 3.42
C GLN A 66 4.46 -1.94 4.82
N LYS A 67 5.10 -1.26 5.78
CA LYS A 67 5.12 -1.70 7.18
C LYS A 67 3.70 -1.80 7.76
N ALA A 68 2.85 -0.82 7.46
CA ALA A 68 1.44 -0.86 7.89
C ALA A 68 0.70 -2.05 7.29
N ILE A 69 0.90 -2.33 6.01
CA ILE A 69 0.27 -3.44 5.28
C ILE A 69 0.79 -4.80 5.76
N LEU A 70 2.08 -4.92 6.09
CA LEU A 70 2.63 -6.14 6.69
C LEU A 70 1.94 -6.48 8.02
N ILE A 71 1.63 -5.48 8.81
CA ILE A 71 0.94 -5.65 10.10
C ILE A 71 -0.54 -5.92 9.87
N LYS A 72 -1.18 -5.19 8.95
CA LYS A 72 -2.60 -5.29 8.63
C LYS A 72 -2.78 -5.40 7.11
N PRO A 73 -2.79 -6.63 6.55
CA PRO A 73 -2.86 -6.85 5.09
C PRO A 73 -4.08 -6.24 4.39
N HIS A 74 -5.23 -6.16 5.07
CA HIS A 74 -6.46 -5.59 4.53
C HIS A 74 -6.63 -4.09 4.82
N PHE A 75 -5.53 -3.39 5.10
CA PHE A 75 -5.58 -1.95 5.38
C PHE A 75 -5.78 -1.16 4.06
N ALA A 76 -7.02 -1.07 3.62
CA ALA A 76 -7.39 -0.48 2.33
C ALA A 76 -6.85 0.94 2.13
N LEU A 77 -6.92 1.80 3.16
CA LEU A 77 -6.39 3.17 3.06
C LEU A 77 -4.87 3.19 2.86
N ALA A 78 -4.14 2.28 3.49
CA ALA A 78 -2.69 2.18 3.29
C ALA A 78 -2.35 1.75 1.85
N TRP A 79 -3.09 0.79 1.31
CA TRP A 79 -2.96 0.40 -0.10
C TRP A 79 -3.24 1.57 -1.04
N ALA A 80 -4.32 2.31 -0.79
CA ALA A 80 -4.73 3.43 -1.64
C ALA A 80 -3.69 4.56 -1.65
N HIS A 81 -3.23 4.99 -0.47
CA HIS A 81 -2.22 6.03 -0.37
C HIS A 81 -0.85 5.58 -0.90
N MET A 82 -0.49 4.31 -0.70
CA MET A 82 0.71 3.74 -1.32
C MET A 82 0.65 3.81 -2.84
N GLY A 83 -0.52 3.53 -3.41
CA GLY A 83 -0.73 3.68 -4.86
C GLY A 83 -0.49 5.10 -5.36
N VAL A 84 -0.95 6.10 -4.62
CA VAL A 84 -0.69 7.51 -4.95
C VAL A 84 0.80 7.84 -4.85
N ALA A 85 1.47 7.38 -3.79
CA ALA A 85 2.90 7.60 -3.61
C ALA A 85 3.73 6.97 -4.74
N LEU A 86 3.39 5.75 -5.15
CA LEU A 86 4.04 5.06 -6.27
C LEU A 86 3.84 5.80 -7.59
N HIS A 87 2.64 6.30 -7.85
CA HIS A 87 2.39 7.12 -9.03
C HIS A 87 3.25 8.38 -9.04
N ARG A 88 3.39 9.03 -7.87
CA ARG A 88 4.25 10.23 -7.72
C ARG A 88 5.74 9.92 -7.93
N LEU A 89 6.16 8.71 -7.60
CA LEU A 89 7.53 8.23 -7.85
C LEU A 89 7.80 7.88 -9.32
N GLY A 90 6.77 7.89 -10.17
CA GLY A 90 6.91 7.54 -11.58
C GLY A 90 6.64 6.08 -11.88
N PHE A 91 5.90 5.39 -11.03
CA PHE A 91 5.49 3.98 -11.21
C PHE A 91 3.98 3.86 -11.32
N PRO A 92 3.37 4.37 -12.42
CA PRO A 92 1.91 4.44 -12.55
C PRO A 92 1.24 3.07 -12.53
N SER A 93 1.85 2.06 -13.14
CA SER A 93 1.29 0.70 -13.19
C SER A 93 1.17 0.09 -11.79
N LEU A 94 2.18 0.24 -10.95
CA LEU A 94 2.15 -0.22 -9.55
C LEU A 94 1.14 0.58 -8.72
N GLY A 95 1.04 1.88 -8.98
CA GLY A 95 0.05 2.73 -8.33
C GLY A 95 -1.38 2.26 -8.63
N ILE A 96 -1.66 1.91 -9.88
CA ILE A 96 -2.95 1.35 -10.31
C ILE A 96 -3.25 0.03 -9.59
N VAL A 97 -2.27 -0.88 -9.51
CA VAL A 97 -2.44 -2.16 -8.83
C VAL A 97 -2.78 -1.96 -7.35
N CYS A 98 -2.10 -1.04 -6.68
CA CYS A 98 -2.36 -0.73 -5.27
C CYS A 98 -3.74 -0.11 -5.06
N LEU A 99 -4.18 0.79 -5.96
CA LEU A 99 -5.53 1.37 -5.89
C LEU A 99 -6.61 0.33 -6.11
N ARG A 100 -6.43 -0.60 -7.05
CA ARG A 100 -7.35 -1.71 -7.26
C ARG A 100 -7.44 -2.59 -6.02
N LYS A 101 -6.30 -2.91 -5.41
CA LYS A 101 -6.24 -3.71 -4.19
C LYS A 101 -6.95 -3.01 -3.03
N ALA A 102 -6.77 -1.70 -2.89
CA ALA A 102 -7.49 -0.91 -1.89
C ALA A 102 -9.01 -0.99 -2.06
N LEU A 103 -9.50 -0.88 -3.31
CA LEU A 103 -10.92 -0.95 -3.63
C LEU A 103 -11.49 -2.36 -3.53
N GLU A 104 -10.67 -3.38 -3.67
CA GLU A 104 -11.03 -4.78 -3.40
C GLU A 104 -11.34 -4.97 -1.91
N TYR A 105 -10.53 -4.37 -1.03
CA TYR A 105 -10.73 -4.44 0.43
C TYR A 105 -11.79 -3.48 0.95
N ASN A 106 -11.92 -2.31 0.34
CA ASN A 106 -12.95 -1.34 0.68
C ASN A 106 -13.42 -0.58 -0.57
N PRO A 107 -14.54 -1.00 -1.18
CA PRO A 107 -15.06 -0.36 -2.38
C PRO A 107 -15.63 1.05 -2.14
N ASN A 108 -15.77 1.48 -0.89
CA ASN A 108 -16.39 2.76 -0.54
C ASN A 108 -15.41 3.94 -0.50
N ILE A 109 -14.15 3.73 -0.80
CA ILE A 109 -13.15 4.81 -0.87
C ILE A 109 -13.35 5.60 -2.17
N LYS A 110 -14.25 6.59 -2.14
CA LYS A 110 -14.63 7.37 -3.33
C LYS A 110 -13.45 8.05 -4.02
N TRP A 111 -12.56 8.66 -3.25
CA TRP A 111 -11.39 9.33 -3.81
C TRP A 111 -10.42 8.36 -4.51
N ALA A 112 -10.30 7.13 -4.02
CA ALA A 112 -9.46 6.12 -4.66
C ALA A 112 -10.02 5.70 -6.02
N LYS A 113 -11.35 5.60 -6.16
CA LYS A 113 -12.00 5.36 -7.45
C LYS A 113 -11.69 6.48 -8.46
N ILE A 114 -11.79 7.73 -8.01
CA ILE A 114 -11.49 8.90 -8.84
C ILE A 114 -10.02 8.91 -9.28
N LYS A 115 -9.10 8.62 -8.33
CA LYS A 115 -7.66 8.52 -8.64
C LYS A 115 -7.37 7.38 -9.62
N LEU A 116 -7.97 6.22 -9.40
CA LEU A 116 -7.80 5.07 -10.29
C LEU A 116 -8.26 5.41 -11.71
N LYS A 117 -9.45 5.99 -11.85
CA LYS A 117 -9.98 6.41 -13.15
C LYS A 117 -9.03 7.40 -13.82
N LYS A 118 -8.53 8.39 -13.08
CA LYS A 118 -7.58 9.38 -13.59
C LYS A 118 -6.27 8.72 -14.08
N TYR A 119 -5.73 7.80 -13.29
CA TYR A 119 -4.47 7.13 -13.63
C TYR A 119 -4.62 6.21 -14.85
N LEU A 120 -5.76 5.53 -14.98
CA LEU A 120 -6.07 4.72 -16.16
C LEU A 120 -6.23 5.55 -17.44
N ALA A 121 -6.74 6.78 -17.31
CA ALA A 121 -6.91 7.69 -18.44
C ALA A 121 -5.61 8.41 -18.84
N SER A 122 -4.58 8.42 -17.98
CA SER A 122 -3.30 9.04 -18.30
C SER A 122 -2.56 8.26 -19.38
N PRO A 123 -2.01 8.94 -20.39
CA PRO A 123 -1.25 8.25 -21.41
C PRO A 123 -0.04 7.56 -20.79
N ARG A 124 0.15 6.30 -21.15
CA ARG A 124 1.31 5.52 -20.70
C ARG A 124 2.56 6.07 -21.37
N ARG A 125 3.49 6.47 -20.59
CA ARG A 125 4.81 6.85 -21.07
C ARG A 125 5.73 5.64 -21.06
#